data_2f7b10736ba4b66fe7305c6dff2695d1
#
_entry.id   2f7b10736ba4b66fe7305c6dff2695d1
#
_cell.length_a   1.000
_cell.length_b   1.000
_cell.length_c   1.000
_cell.angle_alpha   90.00
_cell.angle_beta   90.00
_cell.angle_gamma   90.00
#
_symmetry.space_group_name_H-M   'P 1'
#
loop_
_entity.id
_entity.type
_entity.pdbx_description
1 polymer ?
#
loop_
_entity_poly.entity_id
_entity_poly.type
_entity_poly.pdbx_seq_one_letter_code
_entity_poly.pdbx_strand_id
1 'polypeptide(L)'
;LSPEYLYLFFLRPEFDRYARYNSWGSAREVFSWGNMCNTMIPLPTITEQQKVVNAWKAFREIKEQNEAKAAPLMQVCQSYIQELKHKYPLQEIGPYIEECDERNVDLSVRLSQGIANTKVFQAPKQVALNSKSDKIVRTGQFGYNRATTRNGEKISIAYRTGADCTVSSAYGVFKITNEDIIEPYFLWMWVSRPEFDRYARYMSKGSAHEFFEFDEMCRVKIPLPPIEIQRAIVNIYKCANEAKQIAEEADQLSREVCPALLQHVIHS
;
A
#
# COMPACT_ATOMS: atom_id res chain seq x y z
N LEU A 1 13.62 -35.87 -14.46
CA LEU A 1 12.57 -34.87 -14.29
C LEU A 1 12.52 -34.43 -12.83
N SER A 2 12.68 -33.12 -12.56
CA SER A 2 12.46 -32.56 -11.23
C SER A 2 10.96 -32.43 -10.95
N PRO A 3 10.48 -32.89 -9.78
CA PRO A 3 9.07 -32.68 -9.41
C PRO A 3 8.68 -31.19 -9.34
N GLU A 4 9.58 -30.33 -8.87
CA GLU A 4 9.33 -28.89 -8.79
C GLU A 4 9.29 -28.25 -10.19
N TYR A 5 10.12 -28.70 -11.14
CA TYR A 5 10.02 -28.24 -12.53
C TYR A 5 8.69 -28.61 -13.15
N LEU A 6 8.22 -29.85 -12.92
CA LEU A 6 6.90 -30.30 -13.34
C LEU A 6 5.79 -29.45 -12.72
N TYR A 7 5.89 -29.17 -11.44
CA TYR A 7 4.93 -28.28 -10.74
C TYR A 7 4.89 -26.90 -11.38
N LEU A 8 6.04 -26.27 -11.65
CA LEU A 8 6.13 -24.97 -12.31
C LEU A 8 5.53 -24.99 -13.73
N PHE A 9 5.71 -26.10 -14.46
CA PHE A 9 5.11 -26.28 -15.77
C PHE A 9 3.58 -26.26 -15.68
N PHE A 10 3.00 -26.93 -14.69
CA PHE A 10 1.55 -27.01 -14.49
C PHE A 10 0.93 -25.72 -13.92
N LEU A 11 1.70 -24.84 -13.31
CA LEU A 11 1.20 -23.54 -12.87
C LEU A 11 1.01 -22.51 -14.00
N ARG A 12 1.37 -22.83 -15.22
CA ARG A 12 1.29 -21.91 -16.36
C ARG A 12 -0.15 -21.76 -16.86
N PRO A 13 -0.56 -20.54 -17.24
CA PRO A 13 -1.85 -20.32 -17.89
C PRO A 13 -2.05 -21.14 -19.18
N GLU A 14 -0.93 -21.51 -19.87
CA GLU A 14 -0.97 -22.39 -21.04
C GLU A 14 -1.49 -23.77 -20.69
N PHE A 15 -1.05 -24.31 -19.55
CA PHE A 15 -1.54 -25.61 -19.09
C PHE A 15 -3.02 -25.53 -18.66
N ASP A 16 -3.44 -24.46 -18.02
CA ASP A 16 -4.86 -24.26 -17.69
C ASP A 16 -5.74 -24.27 -18.95
N ARG A 17 -5.30 -23.58 -20.01
CA ARG A 17 -5.99 -23.59 -21.31
C ARG A 17 -6.00 -24.98 -21.95
N TYR A 18 -4.86 -25.68 -21.90
CA TYR A 18 -4.75 -27.04 -22.39
C TYR A 18 -5.66 -28.01 -21.64
N ALA A 19 -5.65 -27.95 -20.32
CA ALA A 19 -6.48 -28.78 -19.46
C ALA A 19 -7.97 -28.55 -19.74
N ARG A 20 -8.39 -27.28 -19.86
CA ARG A 20 -9.75 -26.92 -20.19
C ARG A 20 -10.17 -27.43 -21.59
N TYR A 21 -9.31 -27.27 -22.58
CA TYR A 21 -9.58 -27.76 -23.95
C TYR A 21 -9.73 -29.26 -23.99
N ASN A 22 -8.99 -30.01 -23.18
CA ASN A 22 -9.02 -31.49 -23.13
C ASN A 22 -9.96 -32.01 -22.01
N SER A 23 -10.83 -31.19 -21.48
CA SER A 23 -11.86 -31.60 -20.52
C SER A 23 -13.19 -31.88 -21.26
N TRP A 24 -13.85 -32.98 -20.92
CA TRP A 24 -15.07 -33.40 -21.56
C TRP A 24 -16.14 -33.77 -20.53
N GLY A 25 -17.40 -33.58 -20.88
CA GLY A 25 -18.55 -33.93 -20.05
C GLY A 25 -19.77 -33.08 -20.34
N SER A 26 -20.97 -33.66 -20.31
CA SER A 26 -22.23 -32.96 -20.60
C SER A 26 -22.75 -32.10 -19.45
N ALA A 27 -22.51 -32.51 -18.20
CA ALA A 27 -22.94 -31.79 -17.00
C ALA A 27 -21.77 -31.17 -16.19
N ARG A 28 -20.62 -31.81 -16.25
CA ARG A 28 -19.34 -31.32 -15.65
C ARG A 28 -18.20 -31.76 -16.56
N GLU A 29 -17.42 -30.80 -16.99
CA GLU A 29 -16.19 -31.09 -17.74
C GLU A 29 -15.12 -31.64 -16.77
N VAL A 30 -14.46 -32.74 -17.17
CA VAL A 30 -13.44 -33.41 -16.35
C VAL A 30 -12.17 -33.56 -17.19
N PHE A 31 -11.06 -33.13 -16.64
CA PHE A 31 -9.72 -33.44 -17.12
C PHE A 31 -9.29 -34.77 -16.51
N SER A 32 -9.30 -35.84 -17.32
CA SER A 32 -9.06 -37.19 -16.81
C SER A 32 -7.57 -37.47 -16.54
N TRP A 33 -7.31 -38.50 -15.72
CA TRP A 33 -5.93 -38.99 -15.51
C TRP A 33 -5.28 -39.42 -16.84
N GLY A 34 -6.04 -40.03 -17.77
CA GLY A 34 -5.53 -40.35 -19.09
C GLY A 34 -5.08 -39.12 -19.88
N ASN A 35 -5.83 -38.01 -19.80
CA ASN A 35 -5.42 -36.74 -20.42
C ASN A 35 -4.17 -36.19 -19.78
N MET A 36 -4.03 -36.31 -18.45
CA MET A 36 -2.82 -35.90 -17.73
C MET A 36 -1.60 -36.72 -18.20
N CYS A 37 -1.74 -38.05 -18.34
CA CYS A 37 -0.66 -38.92 -18.82
C CYS A 37 -0.24 -38.61 -20.25
N ASN A 38 -1.16 -38.14 -21.08
CA ASN A 38 -0.90 -37.78 -22.48
C ASN A 38 -0.38 -36.35 -22.66
N THR A 39 -0.21 -35.60 -21.56
CA THR A 39 0.32 -34.24 -21.62
C THR A 39 1.79 -34.26 -22.03
N MET A 40 2.10 -33.65 -23.16
CA MET A 40 3.48 -33.52 -23.63
C MET A 40 4.18 -32.41 -22.89
N ILE A 41 5.32 -32.73 -22.25
CA ILE A 41 6.12 -31.80 -21.46
C ILE A 41 7.51 -31.72 -22.09
N PRO A 42 8.02 -30.51 -22.39
CA PRO A 42 9.43 -30.34 -22.78
C PRO A 42 10.34 -30.75 -21.62
N LEU A 43 11.35 -31.54 -21.93
CA LEU A 43 12.30 -32.09 -20.96
C LEU A 43 13.71 -31.56 -21.24
N PRO A 44 14.03 -30.32 -20.84
CA PRO A 44 15.40 -29.83 -20.91
C PRO A 44 16.32 -30.63 -19.97
N THR A 45 17.62 -30.39 -20.03
CA THR A 45 18.56 -31.08 -19.16
C THR A 45 18.24 -30.81 -17.68
N ILE A 46 18.60 -31.74 -16.81
CA ILE A 46 18.35 -31.59 -15.36
C ILE A 46 18.99 -30.31 -14.80
N THR A 47 20.10 -29.88 -15.37
CA THR A 47 20.80 -28.64 -15.00
C THR A 47 19.96 -27.39 -15.34
N GLU A 48 19.31 -27.39 -16.49
CA GLU A 48 18.42 -26.30 -16.90
C GLU A 48 17.14 -26.27 -16.09
N GLN A 49 16.52 -27.44 -15.85
CA GLN A 49 15.40 -27.57 -14.92
C GLN A 49 15.74 -26.97 -13.55
N GLN A 50 16.93 -27.30 -13.03
CA GLN A 50 17.38 -26.83 -11.72
C GLN A 50 17.59 -25.31 -11.67
N LYS A 51 18.01 -24.65 -12.76
CA LYS A 51 18.12 -23.19 -12.81
C LYS A 51 16.78 -22.52 -12.57
N VAL A 52 15.72 -22.98 -13.25
CA VAL A 52 14.36 -22.44 -13.09
C VAL A 52 13.83 -22.68 -11.66
N VAL A 53 14.02 -23.90 -11.16
CA VAL A 53 13.59 -24.28 -9.80
C VAL A 53 14.32 -23.45 -8.74
N ASN A 54 15.63 -23.23 -8.90
CA ASN A 54 16.40 -22.42 -7.95
C ASN A 54 15.94 -20.96 -7.94
N ALA A 55 15.67 -20.35 -9.10
CA ALA A 55 15.14 -19.00 -9.18
C ALA A 55 13.77 -18.89 -8.46
N TRP A 56 12.87 -19.83 -8.72
CA TRP A 56 11.57 -19.88 -8.05
C TRP A 56 11.70 -20.06 -6.52
N LYS A 57 12.55 -20.97 -6.07
CA LYS A 57 12.80 -21.17 -4.64
C LYS A 57 13.39 -19.93 -3.97
N ALA A 58 14.30 -19.22 -4.64
CA ALA A 58 14.88 -17.98 -4.13
C ALA A 58 13.83 -16.87 -3.92
N PHE A 59 12.96 -16.63 -4.89
CA PHE A 59 11.88 -15.66 -4.74
C PHE A 59 10.91 -16.04 -3.63
N ARG A 60 10.57 -17.33 -3.54
CA ARG A 60 9.68 -17.83 -2.49
C ARG A 60 10.29 -17.67 -1.10
N GLU A 61 11.58 -17.99 -0.96
CA GLU A 61 12.29 -17.82 0.31
C GLU A 61 12.36 -16.34 0.73
N ILE A 62 12.69 -15.44 -0.20
CA ILE A 62 12.67 -13.98 0.06
C ILE A 62 11.29 -13.54 0.56
N LYS A 63 10.23 -13.96 -0.13
CA LYS A 63 8.85 -13.66 0.28
C LYS A 63 8.56 -14.15 1.69
N GLU A 64 8.74 -15.44 1.95
CA GLU A 64 8.42 -16.09 3.23
C GLU A 64 9.19 -15.47 4.40
N GLN A 65 10.50 -15.20 4.21
CA GLN A 65 11.34 -14.58 5.24
C GLN A 65 10.88 -13.15 5.57
N ASN A 66 10.48 -12.38 4.57
CA ASN A 66 10.07 -11.00 4.79
C ASN A 66 8.63 -10.90 5.34
N GLU A 67 7.71 -11.76 4.91
CA GLU A 67 6.38 -11.88 5.53
C GLU A 67 6.49 -12.27 7.02
N ALA A 68 7.38 -13.21 7.36
CA ALA A 68 7.62 -13.62 8.73
C ALA A 68 8.21 -12.50 9.62
N LYS A 69 8.91 -11.51 9.04
CA LYS A 69 9.43 -10.34 9.76
C LYS A 69 8.38 -9.22 9.87
N ALA A 70 7.62 -8.96 8.81
CA ALA A 70 6.69 -7.83 8.72
C ALA A 70 5.58 -7.89 9.78
N ALA A 71 4.94 -9.05 9.95
CA ALA A 71 3.79 -9.19 10.85
C ALA A 71 4.14 -8.96 12.34
N PRO A 72 5.20 -9.55 12.92
CA PRO A 72 5.60 -9.28 14.30
C PRO A 72 5.99 -7.82 14.53
N LEU A 73 6.73 -7.20 13.61
CA LEU A 73 7.12 -5.79 13.73
C LEU A 73 5.90 -4.87 13.73
N MET A 74 4.92 -5.13 12.86
CA MET A 74 3.67 -4.36 12.83
C MET A 74 2.88 -4.55 14.14
N GLN A 75 2.83 -5.75 14.69
CA GLN A 75 2.19 -6.02 15.97
C GLN A 75 2.87 -5.27 17.12
N VAL A 76 4.20 -5.21 17.14
CA VAL A 76 4.95 -4.41 18.10
C VAL A 76 4.57 -2.94 18.00
N CYS A 77 4.53 -2.35 16.79
CA CYS A 77 4.09 -0.97 16.59
C CYS A 77 2.69 -0.71 17.13
N GLN A 78 1.74 -1.61 16.85
CA GLN A 78 0.37 -1.48 17.32
C GLN A 78 0.27 -1.56 18.86
N SER A 79 1.04 -2.43 19.48
CA SER A 79 1.09 -2.57 20.95
C SER A 79 1.67 -1.29 21.60
N TYR A 80 2.77 -0.78 21.07
CA TYR A 80 3.34 0.49 21.55
C TYR A 80 2.37 1.66 21.43
N ILE A 81 1.69 1.80 20.30
CA ILE A 81 0.68 2.85 20.11
C ILE A 81 -0.44 2.75 21.16
N GLN A 82 -0.88 1.55 21.52
CA GLN A 82 -1.87 1.39 22.59
C GLN A 82 -1.31 1.78 23.97
N GLU A 83 -0.09 1.35 24.28
CA GLU A 83 0.60 1.68 25.53
C GLU A 83 0.81 3.18 25.71
N LEU A 84 1.18 3.91 24.63
CA LEU A 84 1.40 5.35 24.68
C LEU A 84 0.16 6.13 25.17
N LYS A 85 -1.05 5.68 24.86
CA LYS A 85 -2.29 6.32 25.33
C LYS A 85 -2.43 6.31 26.85
N HIS A 86 -1.86 5.30 27.50
CA HIS A 86 -1.91 5.14 28.97
C HIS A 86 -0.73 5.82 29.66
N LYS A 87 0.40 5.97 28.94
CA LYS A 87 1.65 6.46 29.51
C LYS A 87 1.83 7.97 29.37
N TYR A 88 1.27 8.57 28.33
CA TYR A 88 1.44 10.00 28.02
C TYR A 88 0.08 10.71 27.93
N PRO A 89 -0.01 11.97 28.42
CA PRO A 89 -1.23 12.75 28.29
C PRO A 89 -1.55 13.03 26.81
N LEU A 90 -2.85 12.99 26.49
CA LEU A 90 -3.34 13.35 25.17
C LEU A 90 -3.24 14.88 25.00
N GLN A 91 -2.63 15.33 23.92
CA GLN A 91 -2.48 16.75 23.57
C GLN A 91 -3.10 17.02 22.20
N GLU A 92 -3.71 18.18 22.03
CA GLU A 92 -4.21 18.64 20.74
C GLU A 92 -3.04 18.92 19.79
N ILE A 93 -3.20 18.51 18.52
CA ILE A 93 -2.14 18.71 17.52
C ILE A 93 -2.15 20.12 16.93
N GLY A 94 -3.22 20.91 17.14
CA GLY A 94 -3.38 22.25 16.60
C GLY A 94 -2.18 23.16 16.76
N PRO A 95 -1.55 23.26 17.96
CA PRO A 95 -0.36 24.10 18.16
C PRO A 95 0.86 23.71 17.30
N TYR A 96 0.86 22.51 16.71
CA TYR A 96 2.01 21.92 16.02
C TYR A 96 1.75 21.72 14.51
N ILE A 97 0.58 22.15 14.00
CA ILE A 97 0.24 22.03 12.58
C ILE A 97 -0.20 23.38 12.03
N GLU A 98 0.00 23.58 10.72
CA GLU A 98 -0.39 24.79 10.01
C GLU A 98 -1.07 24.43 8.70
N GLU A 99 -2.20 25.06 8.40
CA GLU A 99 -2.90 24.87 7.13
C GLU A 99 -2.09 25.49 5.98
N CYS A 100 -2.05 24.75 4.85
CA CYS A 100 -1.39 25.18 3.63
C CYS A 100 -2.44 25.37 2.52
N ASP A 101 -2.46 26.55 1.90
CA ASP A 101 -3.37 26.87 0.78
C ASP A 101 -2.61 27.35 -0.46
N GLU A 102 -1.43 26.78 -0.70
CA GLU A 102 -0.65 27.08 -1.91
C GLU A 102 -1.39 26.61 -3.16
N ARG A 103 -1.59 27.53 -4.11
CA ARG A 103 -2.31 27.24 -5.36
C ARG A 103 -1.32 27.09 -6.53
N ASN A 104 -1.66 26.22 -7.47
CA ASN A 104 -0.86 25.96 -8.67
C ASN A 104 -1.10 27.02 -9.75
N VAL A 105 -0.94 28.30 -9.41
CA VAL A 105 -1.31 29.45 -10.26
C VAL A 105 -0.52 29.47 -11.56
N ASP A 106 0.76 29.13 -11.50
CA ASP A 106 1.70 29.09 -12.63
C ASP A 106 1.71 27.74 -13.36
N LEU A 107 0.93 26.76 -12.88
CA LEU A 107 0.87 25.39 -13.40
C LEU A 107 2.25 24.67 -13.43
N SER A 108 3.17 25.06 -12.54
CA SER A 108 4.51 24.49 -12.44
C SER A 108 4.49 23.05 -11.97
N VAL A 109 3.57 22.68 -11.05
CA VAL A 109 3.39 21.31 -10.56
C VAL A 109 2.41 20.56 -11.47
N ARG A 110 2.94 19.60 -12.22
CA ARG A 110 2.16 18.86 -13.23
C ARG A 110 1.59 17.53 -12.75
N LEU A 111 2.13 16.97 -11.67
CA LEU A 111 1.68 15.70 -11.12
C LEU A 111 0.36 15.89 -10.38
N SER A 112 -0.75 15.56 -11.01
CA SER A 112 -2.07 15.58 -10.37
C SER A 112 -2.33 14.25 -9.66
N GLN A 113 -2.79 14.31 -8.41
CA GLN A 113 -3.12 13.12 -7.62
C GLN A 113 -4.42 13.29 -6.82
N GLY A 114 -5.01 12.17 -6.47
CA GLY A 114 -6.03 12.04 -5.45
C GLY A 114 -5.49 11.30 -4.24
N ILE A 115 -6.31 11.18 -3.19
CA ILE A 115 -5.97 10.38 -1.99
C ILE A 115 -7.01 9.27 -1.86
N ALA A 116 -6.52 8.03 -1.80
CA ALA A 116 -7.36 6.85 -1.65
C ALA A 116 -7.85 6.67 -0.21
N ASN A 117 -8.91 5.85 -0.04
CA ASN A 117 -9.36 5.40 1.29
C ASN A 117 -8.34 4.48 1.98
N THR A 118 -7.36 3.96 1.22
CA THR A 118 -6.18 3.26 1.72
C THR A 118 -5.10 4.19 2.27
N LYS A 119 -5.40 5.51 2.28
CA LYS A 119 -4.55 6.57 2.86
C LYS A 119 -3.21 6.76 2.14
N VAL A 120 -3.24 6.61 0.81
CA VAL A 120 -2.09 6.83 -0.07
C VAL A 120 -2.45 7.80 -1.19
N PHE A 121 -1.46 8.57 -1.65
CA PHE A 121 -1.60 9.34 -2.89
C PHE A 121 -1.61 8.38 -4.08
N GLN A 122 -2.52 8.62 -5.02
CA GLN A 122 -2.70 7.80 -6.22
C GLN A 122 -3.10 8.65 -7.42
N ALA A 123 -3.01 8.07 -8.61
CA ALA A 123 -3.56 8.71 -9.80
C ALA A 123 -5.04 9.07 -9.59
N PRO A 124 -5.51 10.25 -10.03
CA PRO A 124 -6.90 10.66 -9.85
C PRO A 124 -7.83 9.72 -10.63
N LYS A 125 -9.01 9.44 -10.08
CA LYS A 125 -10.02 8.60 -10.74
C LYS A 125 -10.50 9.17 -12.08
N GLN A 126 -10.50 10.49 -12.20
CA GLN A 126 -10.77 11.21 -13.44
C GLN A 126 -9.57 12.07 -13.75
N VAL A 127 -9.03 11.89 -14.95
CA VAL A 127 -7.91 12.72 -15.44
C VAL A 127 -8.51 14.09 -15.78
N ALA A 128 -8.37 15.04 -14.84
CA ALA A 128 -8.65 16.44 -15.09
C ALA A 128 -7.34 17.15 -15.46
N LEU A 129 -7.43 18.12 -16.36
CA LEU A 129 -6.30 19.03 -16.60
C LEU A 129 -6.04 19.80 -15.31
N ASN A 130 -4.75 19.98 -14.96
CA ASN A 130 -4.36 20.80 -13.82
C ASN A 130 -5.00 22.20 -13.91
N SER A 131 -5.60 22.61 -12.82
CA SER A 131 -6.24 23.92 -12.69
C SER A 131 -5.41 24.85 -11.83
N LYS A 132 -5.47 26.15 -12.14
CA LYS A 132 -4.86 27.20 -11.30
C LYS A 132 -5.45 27.25 -9.89
N SER A 133 -6.64 26.69 -9.70
CA SER A 133 -7.31 26.58 -8.39
C SER A 133 -6.88 25.34 -7.59
N ASP A 134 -6.18 24.37 -8.22
CA ASP A 134 -5.70 23.19 -7.51
C ASP A 134 -4.69 23.57 -6.43
N LYS A 135 -4.75 22.85 -5.32
CA LYS A 135 -3.78 23.02 -4.23
C LYS A 135 -2.52 22.21 -4.51
N ILE A 136 -1.38 22.79 -4.19
CA ILE A 136 -0.11 22.07 -4.18
C ILE A 136 0.06 21.36 -2.83
N VAL A 137 0.48 20.10 -2.89
CA VAL A 137 0.93 19.34 -1.73
C VAL A 137 2.42 19.10 -1.90
N ARG A 138 3.22 19.76 -1.07
CA ARG A 138 4.67 19.63 -1.06
C ARG A 138 5.09 18.35 -0.35
N THR A 139 6.27 17.84 -0.70
CA THR A 139 6.93 16.78 0.08
C THR A 139 7.00 17.20 1.55
N GLY A 140 6.61 16.32 2.47
CA GLY A 140 6.55 16.63 3.91
C GLY A 140 5.20 17.17 4.40
N GLN A 141 4.22 17.37 3.52
CA GLN A 141 2.88 17.83 3.90
C GLN A 141 1.87 16.68 3.93
N PHE A 142 0.76 16.93 4.60
CA PHE A 142 -0.41 16.07 4.64
C PHE A 142 -1.50 16.63 3.73
N GLY A 143 -2.12 15.76 2.94
CA GLY A 143 -3.35 16.08 2.22
C GLY A 143 -4.50 15.25 2.76
N TYR A 144 -5.72 15.80 2.80
CA TYR A 144 -6.92 15.03 3.18
C TYR A 144 -8.14 15.53 2.43
N ASN A 145 -9.07 14.61 2.16
CA ASN A 145 -10.35 14.98 1.60
C ASN A 145 -11.28 15.44 2.72
N ARG A 146 -11.69 16.71 2.70
CA ARG A 146 -12.58 17.28 3.73
C ARG A 146 -13.97 16.66 3.69
N ALA A 147 -14.49 16.31 2.50
CA ALA A 147 -15.81 15.71 2.35
C ALA A 147 -15.83 14.26 2.84
N THR A 148 -16.53 13.97 3.93
CA THR A 148 -16.62 12.65 4.56
C THR A 148 -17.80 11.81 4.08
N THR A 149 -18.90 12.44 3.62
CA THR A 149 -20.12 11.74 3.17
C THR A 149 -19.93 10.79 2.01
N ARG A 150 -18.99 11.08 1.08
CA ARG A 150 -18.77 10.29 -0.13
C ARG A 150 -17.81 9.11 0.06
N ASN A 151 -17.06 9.09 1.15
CA ASN A 151 -15.98 8.13 1.39
C ASN A 151 -16.37 6.98 2.33
N GLY A 152 -17.65 6.86 2.70
CA GLY A 152 -18.12 5.89 3.68
C GLY A 152 -17.58 6.19 5.07
N GLU A 153 -17.06 5.17 5.76
CA GLU A 153 -16.56 5.28 7.14
C GLU A 153 -15.11 5.77 7.25
N LYS A 154 -14.40 5.99 6.11
CA LYS A 154 -12.97 6.31 6.11
C LYS A 154 -12.71 7.69 5.53
N ILE A 155 -11.96 8.51 6.25
CA ILE A 155 -11.41 9.74 5.70
C ILE A 155 -10.16 9.44 4.85
N SER A 156 -10.13 9.99 3.63
CA SER A 156 -8.93 9.92 2.79
C SER A 156 -7.93 10.96 3.26
N ILE A 157 -6.86 10.53 3.91
CA ILE A 157 -5.74 11.36 4.38
C ILE A 157 -4.44 10.65 4.08
N ALA A 158 -3.39 11.37 3.66
CA ALA A 158 -2.08 10.81 3.38
C ALA A 158 -0.96 11.81 3.65
N TYR A 159 0.20 11.29 4.03
CA TYR A 159 1.46 12.03 4.16
C TYR A 159 2.25 11.96 2.84
N ARG A 160 2.71 13.10 2.34
CA ARG A 160 3.42 13.19 1.06
C ARG A 160 4.90 12.93 1.22
N THR A 161 5.37 11.79 0.73
CA THR A 161 6.79 11.40 0.74
C THR A 161 7.44 11.46 -0.63
N GLY A 162 6.64 11.50 -1.70
CA GLY A 162 7.12 11.62 -3.07
C GLY A 162 7.25 13.07 -3.53
N ALA A 163 7.51 13.29 -4.82
CA ALA A 163 7.60 14.61 -5.42
C ALA A 163 6.32 15.43 -5.22
N ASP A 164 6.42 16.74 -5.23
CA ASP A 164 5.29 17.66 -5.13
C ASP A 164 4.18 17.30 -6.11
N CYS A 165 2.93 17.40 -5.66
CA CYS A 165 1.76 17.08 -6.50
C CYS A 165 0.65 18.10 -6.31
N THR A 166 -0.33 18.09 -7.21
CA THR A 166 -1.57 18.86 -7.06
C THR A 166 -2.71 17.96 -6.62
N VAL A 167 -3.61 18.52 -5.83
CA VAL A 167 -4.92 17.95 -5.48
C VAL A 167 -6.00 18.97 -5.76
N SER A 168 -7.25 18.50 -5.93
CA SER A 168 -8.39 19.40 -6.09
C SER A 168 -8.48 20.43 -4.96
N SER A 169 -8.98 21.61 -5.26
CA SER A 169 -9.21 22.71 -4.29
C SER A 169 -10.08 22.32 -3.10
N ALA A 170 -10.86 21.26 -3.22
CA ALA A 170 -11.70 20.72 -2.13
C ALA A 170 -10.92 20.02 -1.02
N TYR A 171 -9.66 19.64 -1.27
CA TYR A 171 -8.83 19.01 -0.24
C TYR A 171 -8.30 20.02 0.78
N GLY A 172 -8.12 19.56 2.02
CA GLY A 172 -7.31 20.25 3.02
C GLY A 172 -5.84 19.83 2.88
N VAL A 173 -4.94 20.76 3.08
CA VAL A 173 -3.50 20.50 3.11
C VAL A 173 -2.93 21.14 4.36
N PHE A 174 -2.06 20.45 5.08
CA PHE A 174 -1.38 20.98 6.25
C PHE A 174 0.03 20.42 6.40
N LYS A 175 0.86 21.09 7.16
CA LYS A 175 2.21 20.67 7.53
C LYS A 175 2.40 20.66 9.05
N ILE A 176 3.39 19.93 9.51
CA ILE A 176 3.90 20.06 10.88
C ILE A 176 4.84 21.27 10.93
N THR A 177 4.69 22.09 11.98
CA THR A 177 5.49 23.31 12.17
C THR A 177 6.81 23.05 12.89
N ASN A 178 6.88 21.98 13.68
CA ASN A 178 8.08 21.60 14.42
C ASN A 178 8.22 20.07 14.51
N GLU A 179 9.11 19.52 13.71
CA GLU A 179 9.39 18.08 13.64
C GLU A 179 10.23 17.56 14.83
N ASP A 180 10.76 18.43 15.68
CA ASP A 180 11.40 18.04 16.94
C ASP A 180 10.39 17.75 18.05
N ILE A 181 9.10 18.11 17.84
CA ILE A 181 8.01 17.81 18.76
C ILE A 181 7.12 16.68 18.23
N ILE A 182 6.78 16.72 16.95
CA ILE A 182 5.98 15.68 16.29
C ILE A 182 6.71 15.17 15.04
N GLU A 183 7.10 13.93 15.07
CA GLU A 183 7.64 13.24 13.90
C GLU A 183 6.51 12.97 12.88
N PRO A 184 6.67 13.35 11.59
CA PRO A 184 5.58 13.28 10.62
C PRO A 184 4.97 11.88 10.42
N TYR A 185 5.78 10.83 10.35
CA TYR A 185 5.26 9.46 10.26
C TYR A 185 4.57 9.01 11.54
N PHE A 186 4.98 9.52 12.70
CA PHE A 186 4.29 9.25 13.95
C PHE A 186 2.88 9.84 13.92
N LEU A 187 2.71 11.09 13.47
CA LEU A 187 1.37 11.65 13.26
C LEU A 187 0.59 10.84 12.22
N TRP A 188 1.23 10.47 11.11
CA TRP A 188 0.58 9.65 10.08
C TRP A 188 0.07 8.31 10.64
N MET A 189 0.85 7.65 11.51
CA MET A 189 0.41 6.40 12.16
C MET A 189 -0.86 6.60 13.00
N TRP A 190 -1.05 7.78 13.62
CA TRP A 190 -2.27 8.11 14.38
C TRP A 190 -3.46 8.38 13.48
N VAL A 191 -3.31 9.20 12.44
CA VAL A 191 -4.40 9.57 11.53
C VAL A 191 -4.73 8.47 10.52
N SER A 192 -3.91 7.45 10.39
CA SER A 192 -4.20 6.29 9.55
C SER A 192 -5.09 5.23 10.20
N ARG A 193 -5.35 5.34 11.51
CA ARG A 193 -6.10 4.34 12.31
C ARG A 193 -7.62 4.46 12.14
N PRO A 194 -8.36 3.34 12.30
CA PRO A 194 -9.83 3.36 12.29
C PRO A 194 -10.45 4.27 13.36
N GLU A 195 -9.77 4.49 14.49
CA GLU A 195 -10.24 5.42 15.52
C GLU A 195 -10.27 6.85 15.02
N PHE A 196 -9.30 7.25 14.22
CA PHE A 196 -9.30 8.57 13.60
C PHE A 196 -10.41 8.69 12.55
N ASP A 197 -10.66 7.64 11.78
CA ASP A 197 -11.76 7.61 10.81
C ASP A 197 -13.11 7.87 11.51
N ARG A 198 -13.36 7.18 12.64
CA ARG A 198 -14.57 7.39 13.46
C ARG A 198 -14.64 8.79 14.04
N TYR A 199 -13.53 9.31 14.56
CA TYR A 199 -13.43 10.68 15.06
C TYR A 199 -13.76 11.70 13.96
N ALA A 200 -13.09 11.59 12.81
CA ALA A 200 -13.30 12.50 11.69
C ALA A 200 -14.76 12.46 11.21
N ARG A 201 -15.37 11.29 11.17
CA ARG A 201 -16.78 11.14 10.81
C ARG A 201 -17.70 11.80 11.83
N TYR A 202 -17.45 11.60 13.13
CA TYR A 202 -18.24 12.17 14.22
C TYR A 202 -18.15 13.70 14.27
N MET A 203 -16.95 14.26 14.01
CA MET A 203 -16.71 15.71 14.06
C MET A 203 -17.07 16.44 12.75
N SER A 204 -17.42 15.71 11.69
CA SER A 204 -17.83 16.32 10.41
C SER A 204 -19.19 17.00 10.55
N LYS A 205 -19.33 18.18 9.92
CA LYS A 205 -20.51 19.03 9.98
C LYS A 205 -21.05 19.34 8.58
N GLY A 206 -22.34 19.49 8.45
CA GLY A 206 -23.03 19.87 7.22
C GLY A 206 -24.38 19.14 7.09
N SER A 207 -25.34 19.74 6.37
CA SER A 207 -26.70 19.21 6.20
C SER A 207 -26.83 18.27 5.00
N ALA A 208 -26.23 18.62 3.85
CA ALA A 208 -26.25 17.82 2.61
C ALA A 208 -24.92 17.15 2.33
N HIS A 209 -23.84 17.79 2.69
CA HIS A 209 -22.48 17.28 2.63
C HIS A 209 -21.79 17.58 3.94
N GLU A 210 -21.19 16.57 4.56
CA GLU A 210 -20.47 16.73 5.80
C GLU A 210 -18.98 16.91 5.49
N PHE A 211 -18.37 17.88 6.16
CA PHE A 211 -16.98 18.24 6.01
C PHE A 211 -16.24 18.15 7.35
N PHE A 212 -15.07 17.56 7.31
CA PHE A 212 -14.10 17.59 8.39
C PHE A 212 -13.13 18.75 8.14
N GLU A 213 -13.34 19.84 8.86
CA GLU A 213 -12.62 21.09 8.64
C GLU A 213 -11.27 21.10 9.41
N PHE A 214 -10.39 22.03 9.04
CA PHE A 214 -9.06 22.13 9.65
C PHE A 214 -9.12 22.43 11.16
N ASP A 215 -10.09 23.22 11.61
CA ASP A 215 -10.30 23.48 13.03
C ASP A 215 -10.56 22.21 13.84
N GLU A 216 -11.29 21.25 13.26
CA GLU A 216 -11.51 19.94 13.89
C GLU A 216 -10.26 19.06 13.82
N MET A 217 -9.43 19.20 12.77
CA MET A 217 -8.10 18.59 12.71
C MET A 217 -7.21 19.10 13.86
N CYS A 218 -7.23 20.40 14.13
CA CYS A 218 -6.46 21.01 15.22
C CYS A 218 -6.83 20.45 16.61
N ARG A 219 -8.09 20.01 16.80
CA ARG A 219 -8.59 19.41 18.04
C ARG A 219 -8.30 17.92 18.21
N VAL A 220 -7.69 17.30 17.21
CA VAL A 220 -7.28 15.89 17.29
C VAL A 220 -6.28 15.74 18.43
N LYS A 221 -6.51 14.76 19.32
CA LYS A 221 -5.66 14.50 20.47
C LYS A 221 -4.88 13.22 20.29
N ILE A 222 -3.56 13.34 20.40
CA ILE A 222 -2.63 12.21 20.39
C ILE A 222 -1.69 12.28 21.60
N PRO A 223 -1.15 11.15 22.09
CA PRO A 223 -0.07 11.20 23.06
C PRO A 223 1.21 11.69 22.37
N LEU A 224 1.93 12.58 23.04
CA LEU A 224 3.21 13.11 22.55
C LEU A 224 4.35 12.64 23.46
N PRO A 225 4.92 11.44 23.25
CA PRO A 225 6.13 11.02 23.93
C PRO A 225 7.34 11.84 23.42
N PRO A 226 8.49 11.79 24.14
CA PRO A 226 9.74 12.34 23.65
C PRO A 226 10.03 11.92 22.20
N ILE A 227 10.65 12.84 21.43
CA ILE A 227 10.84 12.65 19.99
C ILE A 227 11.64 11.39 19.64
N GLU A 228 12.56 10.98 20.51
CA GLU A 228 13.36 9.76 20.34
C GLU A 228 12.48 8.51 20.37
N ILE A 229 11.45 8.49 21.22
CA ILE A 229 10.48 7.38 21.29
C ILE A 229 9.62 7.36 20.04
N GLN A 230 9.16 8.53 19.56
CA GLN A 230 8.41 8.63 18.31
C GLN A 230 9.24 8.08 17.14
N ARG A 231 10.49 8.54 17.00
CA ARG A 231 11.42 8.09 15.94
C ARG A 231 11.72 6.60 16.03
N ALA A 232 11.88 6.05 17.23
CA ALA A 232 12.09 4.61 17.42
C ALA A 232 10.89 3.78 16.92
N ILE A 233 9.67 4.18 17.26
CA ILE A 233 8.45 3.49 16.80
C ILE A 233 8.30 3.62 15.29
N VAL A 234 8.54 4.81 14.72
CA VAL A 234 8.51 5.04 13.27
C VAL A 234 9.53 4.18 12.54
N ASN A 235 10.73 4.01 13.08
CA ASN A 235 11.74 3.15 12.48
C ASN A 235 11.29 1.68 12.44
N ILE A 236 10.69 1.16 13.51
CA ILE A 236 10.11 -0.20 13.52
C ILE A 236 9.01 -0.31 12.46
N TYR A 237 8.14 0.70 12.38
CA TYR A 237 7.07 0.74 11.38
C TYR A 237 7.62 0.75 9.94
N LYS A 238 8.65 1.57 9.66
CA LYS A 238 9.32 1.62 8.35
C LYS A 238 9.93 0.26 7.99
N CYS A 239 10.63 -0.39 8.93
CA CYS A 239 11.18 -1.75 8.72
C CYS A 239 10.09 -2.79 8.41
N ALA A 240 8.94 -2.72 9.09
CA ALA A 240 7.81 -3.61 8.82
C ALA A 240 7.24 -3.42 7.41
N ASN A 241 7.07 -2.16 6.98
CA ASN A 241 6.58 -1.87 5.63
C ASN A 241 7.59 -2.23 4.54
N GLU A 242 8.87 -1.98 4.76
CA GLU A 242 9.93 -2.37 3.83
C GLU A 242 9.96 -3.90 3.64
N ALA A 243 9.89 -4.66 4.73
CA ALA A 243 9.81 -6.11 4.64
C ALA A 243 8.56 -6.56 3.86
N LYS A 244 7.42 -5.91 4.08
CA LYS A 244 6.20 -6.19 3.31
C LYS A 244 6.38 -5.90 1.82
N GLN A 245 6.96 -4.76 1.46
CA GLN A 245 7.23 -4.40 0.06
C GLN A 245 8.17 -5.41 -0.62
N ILE A 246 9.26 -5.80 0.05
CA ILE A 246 10.18 -6.82 -0.47
C ILE A 246 9.46 -8.14 -0.73
N ALA A 247 8.56 -8.55 0.17
CA ALA A 247 7.77 -9.78 -0.03
C ALA A 247 6.81 -9.67 -1.23
N GLU A 248 6.13 -8.54 -1.40
CA GLU A 248 5.23 -8.28 -2.53
C GLU A 248 6.00 -8.22 -3.86
N GLU A 249 7.16 -7.56 -3.89
CA GLU A 249 8.03 -7.50 -5.07
C GLU A 249 8.59 -8.88 -5.44
N ALA A 250 9.01 -9.68 -4.45
CA ALA A 250 9.47 -11.04 -4.70
C ALA A 250 8.36 -11.94 -5.29
N ASP A 251 7.13 -11.81 -4.79
CA ASP A 251 5.96 -12.53 -5.33
C ASP A 251 5.66 -12.11 -6.78
N GLN A 252 5.70 -10.80 -7.07
CA GLN A 252 5.49 -10.27 -8.42
C GLN A 252 6.57 -10.75 -9.38
N LEU A 253 7.86 -10.60 -8.99
CA LEU A 253 8.98 -11.06 -9.80
C LEU A 253 8.93 -12.57 -10.07
N SER A 254 8.54 -13.36 -9.07
CA SER A 254 8.34 -14.80 -9.24
C SER A 254 7.31 -15.12 -10.33
N ARG A 255 6.19 -14.38 -10.36
CA ARG A 255 5.13 -14.56 -11.36
C ARG A 255 5.52 -14.10 -12.77
N GLU A 256 6.44 -13.16 -12.90
CA GLU A 256 6.89 -12.62 -14.18
C GLU A 256 8.11 -13.40 -14.73
N VAL A 257 9.12 -13.59 -13.89
CA VAL A 257 10.43 -14.13 -14.29
C VAL A 257 10.40 -15.65 -14.43
N CYS A 258 9.74 -16.38 -13.53
CA CYS A 258 9.75 -17.84 -13.59
C CYS A 258 9.09 -18.41 -14.85
N PRO A 259 7.94 -17.91 -15.31
CA PRO A 259 7.37 -18.34 -16.60
C PRO A 259 8.26 -18.00 -17.80
N ALA A 260 8.90 -16.82 -17.79
CA ALA A 260 9.81 -16.40 -18.86
C ALA A 260 11.07 -17.30 -18.92
N LEU A 261 11.68 -17.61 -17.78
CA LEU A 261 12.79 -18.55 -17.67
C LEU A 261 12.40 -19.94 -18.14
N LEU A 262 11.23 -20.42 -17.71
CA LEU A 262 10.72 -21.71 -18.13
C LEU A 262 10.54 -21.77 -19.65
N GLN A 263 10.00 -20.72 -20.25
CA GLN A 263 9.78 -20.63 -21.69
C GLN A 263 11.11 -20.58 -22.46
N HIS A 264 12.10 -19.84 -21.96
CA HIS A 264 13.45 -19.80 -22.53
C HIS A 264 14.10 -21.19 -22.54
N VAL A 265 14.04 -21.89 -21.42
CA VAL A 265 14.62 -23.24 -21.27
C VAL A 265 13.88 -24.30 -22.12
N ILE A 266 12.60 -24.09 -22.40
CA ILE A 266 11.81 -24.98 -23.27
C ILE A 266 12.20 -24.84 -24.75
N HIS A 267 12.64 -23.65 -25.17
CA HIS A 267 12.95 -23.33 -26.57
C HIS A 267 14.46 -23.31 -26.88
N SER A 268 15.33 -23.51 -25.86
CA SER A 268 16.79 -23.71 -26.03
C SER A 268 17.09 -25.15 -26.37
#